data_c60540c822f5d72abcaf52a56865f73f
#
_entry.id   c60540c822f5d72abcaf52a56865f73f
#
_cell.length_a   1.000
_cell.length_b   1.000
_cell.length_c   1.000
_cell.angle_alpha   90.00
_cell.angle_beta   90.00
_cell.angle_gamma   90.00
#
_symmetry.space_group_name_H-M   'P 1'
#
loop_
_entity.id
_entity.type
_entity.pdbx_description
1 polymer ?
#
loop_
_entity_poly.entity_id
_entity_poly.type
_entity_poly.pdbx_seq_one_letter_code
_entity_poly.pdbx_strand_id
1 'polypeptide(L)'
;MYQYEENGQYFVSCEPLPLTAAETAKGQPIFLYRRAPESGRAAFSATALSQLTAAKEDVSWLDSRRIAVTQAPPIEAAEWLTGGLRAVNFDHPRWREMAAWQPKAGKKRVHILAIGDVGSTIAMGLKLLGGDTVSAIGICDINEAATKRWEFELNQVTLPWQYDAMPPVEIVPQETLFDCDAFLFVASKGIPAVGSGVKDVRMAQFEANRGLVELYARKAREAQFQGLFCVISDPVDPLSRAALLASNRDENGVYDGMGLLPQQVQGYGLGVMNARAAYYAKRDERFASFLTEGRAFGPHGSGLVIANSIEHYDDALSRELTELALTANLKMRELGFKPYVAPALSSAAISVLLTLRGEWHYGSVCLGDIFMGVKNRYTPTGLETEDIPLPDELFARLTETQDILRKII
;
A
#
# COMPACT_ATOMS: atom_id res chain seq x y z
N MET A 1 -28.14 -14.20 9.74
CA MET A 1 -26.74 -14.60 9.44
C MET A 1 -26.46 -16.00 9.99
N TYR A 2 -25.57 -16.77 9.31
CA TYR A 2 -25.06 -18.04 9.80
C TYR A 2 -23.90 -17.80 10.75
N GLN A 3 -23.78 -18.65 11.77
CA GLN A 3 -22.79 -18.52 12.84
C GLN A 3 -22.01 -19.83 12.97
N TYR A 4 -20.67 -19.71 13.10
CA TYR A 4 -19.78 -20.86 13.11
C TYR A 4 -18.71 -20.71 14.19
N GLU A 5 -18.18 -21.85 14.63
CA GLU A 5 -17.00 -21.90 15.50
C GLU A 5 -15.98 -22.90 14.95
N GLU A 6 -14.74 -22.47 14.81
CA GLU A 6 -13.62 -23.34 14.42
C GLU A 6 -12.35 -22.91 15.19
N ASN A 7 -11.68 -23.85 15.85
CA ASN A 7 -10.45 -23.62 16.61
C ASN A 7 -10.54 -22.47 17.64
N GLY A 8 -11.69 -22.31 18.28
CA GLY A 8 -11.92 -21.27 19.27
C GLY A 8 -12.13 -19.86 18.68
N GLN A 9 -12.22 -19.75 17.36
CA GLN A 9 -12.59 -18.52 16.66
C GLN A 9 -14.06 -18.53 16.28
N TYR A 10 -14.72 -17.37 16.43
CA TYR A 10 -16.12 -17.18 16.09
C TYR A 10 -16.25 -16.49 14.72
N PHE A 11 -17.06 -17.10 13.85
CA PHE A 11 -17.26 -16.64 12.48
C PHE A 11 -18.74 -16.39 12.20
N VAL A 12 -18.99 -15.43 11.29
CA VAL A 12 -20.32 -15.15 10.76
C VAL A 12 -20.26 -15.02 9.24
N SER A 13 -21.35 -15.41 8.57
CA SER A 13 -21.49 -15.27 7.11
C SER A 13 -22.94 -15.01 6.73
N CYS A 14 -23.15 -14.34 5.60
CA CYS A 14 -24.48 -14.21 4.98
C CYS A 14 -24.92 -15.45 4.21
N GLU A 15 -23.99 -16.36 3.92
CA GLU A 15 -24.23 -17.59 3.16
C GLU A 15 -23.88 -18.81 4.00
N PRO A 16 -24.50 -19.99 3.75
CA PRO A 16 -24.13 -21.21 4.44
C PRO A 16 -22.73 -21.66 3.99
N LEU A 17 -21.89 -22.01 4.98
CA LEU A 17 -20.53 -22.50 4.78
C LEU A 17 -20.39 -23.91 5.37
N PRO A 18 -19.49 -24.77 4.85
CA PRO A 18 -19.24 -26.10 5.37
C PRO A 18 -18.37 -26.06 6.65
N LEU A 19 -18.83 -25.33 7.67
CA LEU A 19 -18.20 -25.16 8.98
C LEU A 19 -19.14 -25.63 10.07
N THR A 20 -18.60 -25.90 11.27
CA THR A 20 -19.40 -26.29 12.43
C THR A 20 -20.22 -25.12 12.93
N ALA A 21 -21.54 -25.29 13.02
CA ALA A 21 -22.41 -24.25 13.55
C ALA A 21 -22.05 -23.93 15.03
N ALA A 22 -22.01 -22.64 15.36
CA ALA A 22 -21.78 -22.20 16.72
C ALA A 22 -23.09 -22.30 17.53
N GLU A 23 -23.02 -22.86 18.75
CA GLU A 23 -24.17 -22.92 19.65
C GLU A 23 -24.42 -21.57 20.35
N THR A 24 -23.38 -20.79 20.60
CA THR A 24 -23.44 -19.48 21.24
C THR A 24 -22.36 -18.53 20.70
N ALA A 25 -22.76 -17.28 20.41
CA ALA A 25 -21.83 -16.22 20.04
C ALA A 25 -20.86 -15.88 21.17
N LYS A 26 -19.54 -15.87 20.91
CA LYS A 26 -18.51 -15.49 21.87
C LYS A 26 -17.53 -14.50 21.26
N GLY A 27 -17.57 -13.25 21.75
CA GLY A 27 -16.62 -12.21 21.31
C GLY A 27 -16.95 -11.58 19.97
N GLN A 28 -16.00 -10.80 19.46
CA GLN A 28 -16.13 -10.16 18.15
C GLN A 28 -15.93 -11.22 17.04
N PRO A 29 -16.89 -11.37 16.09
CA PRO A 29 -16.76 -12.34 15.02
C PRO A 29 -15.74 -11.92 13.97
N ILE A 30 -15.35 -12.89 13.15
CA ILE A 30 -14.72 -12.68 11.86
C ILE A 30 -15.80 -12.90 10.79
N PHE A 31 -15.98 -11.93 9.89
CA PHE A 31 -16.95 -12.07 8.82
C PHE A 31 -16.34 -12.84 7.66
N LEU A 32 -16.97 -13.94 7.25
CA LEU A 32 -16.58 -14.73 6.10
C LEU A 32 -17.46 -14.37 4.90
N TYR A 33 -16.84 -13.93 3.82
CA TYR A 33 -17.48 -13.69 2.54
C TYR A 33 -16.89 -14.61 1.47
N ARG A 34 -17.55 -14.71 0.31
CA ARG A 34 -17.11 -15.53 -0.83
C ARG A 34 -16.87 -14.67 -2.05
N ARG A 35 -15.69 -14.87 -2.67
CA ARG A 35 -15.30 -14.21 -3.91
C ARG A 35 -14.16 -14.96 -4.56
N ALA A 36 -14.04 -14.91 -5.91
CA ALA A 36 -12.87 -15.45 -6.59
C ALA A 36 -11.57 -14.88 -5.98
N PRO A 37 -10.58 -15.73 -5.61
CA PRO A 37 -9.39 -15.30 -4.87
C PRO A 37 -8.57 -14.18 -5.55
N GLU A 38 -8.57 -14.13 -6.88
CA GLU A 38 -7.84 -13.15 -7.70
C GLU A 38 -8.57 -11.80 -7.86
N SER A 39 -9.78 -11.66 -7.35
CA SER A 39 -10.68 -10.52 -7.66
C SER A 39 -10.57 -9.33 -6.69
N GLY A 40 -9.63 -9.33 -5.76
CA GLY A 40 -9.47 -8.24 -4.80
C GLY A 40 -8.76 -8.65 -3.52
N ARG A 41 -8.92 -7.86 -2.47
CA ARG A 41 -8.34 -8.17 -1.15
C ARG A 41 -8.92 -9.47 -0.60
N ALA A 42 -8.05 -10.30 -0.08
CA ALA A 42 -8.45 -11.57 0.54
C ALA A 42 -8.87 -11.40 2.02
N ALA A 43 -8.38 -10.33 2.67
CA ALA A 43 -8.83 -9.89 3.99
C ALA A 43 -8.73 -8.37 4.11
N PHE A 44 -9.65 -7.76 4.86
CA PHE A 44 -9.70 -6.32 5.11
C PHE A 44 -10.44 -6.00 6.41
N SER A 45 -10.28 -4.76 6.88
CA SER A 45 -11.09 -4.20 7.97
C SER A 45 -12.32 -3.52 7.39
N ALA A 46 -13.50 -4.11 7.59
CA ALA A 46 -14.76 -3.53 7.15
C ALA A 46 -15.22 -2.43 8.13
N THR A 47 -15.65 -1.29 7.56
CA THR A 47 -16.18 -0.13 8.29
C THR A 47 -17.60 0.22 7.88
N ALA A 48 -18.10 -0.39 6.81
CA ALA A 48 -19.45 -0.22 6.31
C ALA A 48 -20.11 -1.57 5.97
N LEU A 49 -21.43 -1.67 6.22
CA LEU A 49 -22.19 -2.89 5.96
C LEU A 49 -22.17 -3.33 4.49
N SER A 50 -22.17 -2.36 3.55
CA SER A 50 -22.13 -2.65 2.12
C SER A 50 -20.86 -3.35 1.67
N GLN A 51 -19.73 -3.18 2.39
CA GLN A 51 -18.47 -3.88 2.12
C GLN A 51 -18.59 -5.40 2.34
N LEU A 52 -19.44 -5.82 3.30
CA LEU A 52 -19.64 -7.23 3.65
C LEU A 52 -20.36 -8.02 2.55
N THR A 53 -21.18 -7.36 1.75
CA THR A 53 -21.98 -7.97 0.68
C THR A 53 -21.71 -7.35 -0.70
N ALA A 54 -20.57 -6.71 -0.85
CA ALA A 54 -20.17 -6.06 -2.09
C ALA A 54 -20.08 -7.06 -3.26
N ALA A 55 -20.70 -6.74 -4.39
CA ALA A 55 -20.64 -7.56 -5.60
C ALA A 55 -19.23 -7.66 -6.18
N LYS A 56 -18.47 -6.59 -6.07
CA LYS A 56 -17.07 -6.49 -6.49
C LYS A 56 -16.32 -5.48 -5.64
N GLU A 57 -15.01 -5.49 -5.73
CA GLU A 57 -14.13 -4.48 -5.17
C GLU A 57 -13.62 -3.57 -6.29
N ASP A 58 -13.77 -2.27 -6.13
CA ASP A 58 -13.29 -1.24 -7.05
C ASP A 58 -13.26 0.13 -6.33
N VAL A 59 -13.11 1.24 -7.06
CA VAL A 59 -13.08 2.59 -6.49
C VAL A 59 -14.35 2.98 -5.71
N SER A 60 -15.49 2.27 -5.87
CA SER A 60 -16.68 2.50 -5.05
C SER A 60 -16.44 2.23 -3.56
N TRP A 61 -15.40 1.49 -3.21
CA TRP A 61 -15.02 1.22 -1.83
C TRP A 61 -14.47 2.45 -1.08
N LEU A 62 -14.22 3.54 -1.80
CA LEU A 62 -13.83 4.84 -1.22
C LEU A 62 -15.05 5.67 -0.78
N ASP A 63 -16.26 5.25 -1.19
CA ASP A 63 -17.55 5.80 -0.77
C ASP A 63 -18.57 4.66 -0.67
N SER A 64 -18.74 4.12 0.51
CA SER A 64 -19.57 2.92 0.77
C SER A 64 -21.03 3.04 0.33
N ARG A 65 -21.54 4.27 0.13
CA ARG A 65 -22.88 4.54 -0.41
C ARG A 65 -23.01 4.11 -1.89
N ARG A 66 -21.88 3.98 -2.59
CA ARG A 66 -21.79 3.63 -4.03
C ARG A 66 -21.51 2.15 -4.27
N ILE A 67 -21.27 1.37 -3.22
CA ILE A 67 -20.99 -0.05 -3.36
C ILE A 67 -22.25 -0.80 -3.83
N ALA A 68 -22.13 -1.46 -4.99
CA ALA A 68 -23.16 -2.38 -5.45
C ALA A 68 -23.10 -3.67 -4.61
N VAL A 69 -24.21 -4.04 -4.00
CA VAL A 69 -24.30 -5.21 -3.13
C VAL A 69 -25.01 -6.37 -3.83
N THR A 70 -24.63 -7.62 -3.52
CA THR A 70 -25.25 -8.84 -4.06
C THR A 70 -26.55 -9.19 -3.33
N GLN A 71 -26.67 -8.77 -2.07
CA GLN A 71 -27.83 -8.99 -1.22
C GLN A 71 -27.91 -7.89 -0.16
N ALA A 72 -29.04 -7.78 0.53
CA ALA A 72 -29.21 -6.82 1.61
C ALA A 72 -28.09 -7.00 2.67
N PRO A 73 -27.40 -5.93 3.05
CA PRO A 73 -26.36 -6.01 4.06
C PRO A 73 -26.95 -6.47 5.42
N PRO A 74 -26.19 -7.26 6.20
CA PRO A 74 -26.65 -7.78 7.49
C PRO A 74 -26.65 -6.67 8.54
N ILE A 75 -27.83 -6.09 8.83
CA ILE A 75 -27.98 -4.96 9.77
C ILE A 75 -27.46 -5.33 11.17
N GLU A 76 -27.56 -6.60 11.55
CA GLU A 76 -27.07 -7.13 12.83
C GLU A 76 -25.55 -6.99 12.99
N ALA A 77 -24.82 -6.88 11.88
CA ALA A 77 -23.38 -6.68 11.89
C ALA A 77 -22.96 -5.22 12.19
N ALA A 78 -23.90 -4.27 12.23
CA ALA A 78 -23.61 -2.85 12.42
C ALA A 78 -22.85 -2.56 13.73
N GLU A 79 -23.17 -3.28 14.81
CA GLU A 79 -22.50 -3.12 16.10
C GLU A 79 -21.02 -3.54 16.08
N TRP A 80 -20.65 -4.48 15.20
CA TRP A 80 -19.27 -4.98 15.07
C TRP A 80 -18.38 -4.12 14.20
N LEU A 81 -18.94 -3.19 13.42
CA LEU A 81 -18.17 -2.27 12.56
C LEU A 81 -17.47 -1.16 13.35
N THR A 82 -17.89 -0.91 14.59
CA THR A 82 -17.22 0.08 15.46
C THR A 82 -15.79 -0.37 15.77
N GLY A 83 -14.79 0.34 15.22
CA GLY A 83 -13.38 -0.04 15.31
C GLY A 83 -12.91 -1.01 14.23
N GLY A 84 -13.79 -1.36 13.29
CA GLY A 84 -13.51 -2.25 12.16
C GLY A 84 -13.84 -3.73 12.44
N LEU A 85 -14.46 -4.38 11.49
CA LEU A 85 -14.75 -5.82 11.50
C LEU A 85 -13.81 -6.54 10.54
N ARG A 86 -13.08 -7.54 11.02
CA ARG A 86 -12.26 -8.38 10.15
C ARG A 86 -13.16 -9.15 9.20
N ALA A 87 -12.98 -8.93 7.89
CA ALA A 87 -13.63 -9.70 6.84
C ALA A 87 -12.57 -10.53 6.11
N VAL A 88 -12.86 -11.80 5.83
CA VAL A 88 -11.94 -12.75 5.21
C VAL A 88 -12.66 -13.51 4.09
N ASN A 89 -12.01 -13.65 2.95
CA ASN A 89 -12.53 -14.40 1.82
C ASN A 89 -12.37 -15.91 2.08
N PHE A 90 -13.49 -16.58 2.31
CA PHE A 90 -13.52 -18.03 2.58
C PHE A 90 -13.06 -18.88 1.39
N ASP A 91 -13.20 -18.41 0.16
CA ASP A 91 -12.76 -19.13 -1.04
C ASP A 91 -11.24 -18.99 -1.29
N HIS A 92 -10.53 -18.16 -0.53
CA HIS A 92 -9.08 -18.06 -0.64
C HIS A 92 -8.41 -19.24 0.07
N PRO A 93 -7.42 -19.95 -0.56
CA PRO A 93 -6.82 -21.15 0.01
C PRO A 93 -6.19 -20.93 1.40
N ARG A 94 -5.73 -19.71 1.69
CA ARG A 94 -5.10 -19.33 2.97
C ARG A 94 -6.06 -18.59 3.93
N TRP A 95 -7.37 -18.77 3.80
CA TRP A 95 -8.32 -18.01 4.61
C TRP A 95 -8.16 -18.19 6.12
N ARG A 96 -7.76 -19.42 6.58
CA ARG A 96 -7.53 -19.69 8.02
C ARG A 96 -6.35 -18.90 8.58
N GLU A 97 -5.28 -18.76 7.80
CA GLU A 97 -4.12 -17.93 8.20
C GLU A 97 -4.53 -16.46 8.37
N MET A 98 -5.34 -15.94 7.46
CA MET A 98 -5.84 -14.56 7.52
C MET A 98 -6.82 -14.35 8.67
N ALA A 99 -7.65 -15.33 8.98
CA ALA A 99 -8.52 -15.31 10.15
C ALA A 99 -7.72 -15.29 11.45
N ALA A 100 -6.66 -16.10 11.55
CA ALA A 100 -5.78 -16.19 12.70
C ALA A 100 -4.75 -15.05 12.81
N TRP A 101 -4.58 -14.24 11.76
CA TRP A 101 -3.57 -13.20 11.74
C TRP A 101 -3.73 -12.20 12.89
N GLN A 102 -2.61 -11.82 13.50
CA GLN A 102 -2.54 -10.78 14.52
C GLN A 102 -1.39 -9.82 14.19
N PRO A 103 -1.54 -8.53 14.47
CA PRO A 103 -0.43 -7.59 14.35
C PRO A 103 0.73 -8.02 15.23
N LYS A 104 1.91 -8.11 14.68
CA LYS A 104 3.12 -8.40 15.46
C LYS A 104 3.37 -7.27 16.44
N ALA A 105 3.54 -7.58 17.72
CA ALA A 105 3.88 -6.60 18.74
C ALA A 105 5.34 -6.11 18.62
N GLY A 106 5.64 -4.94 19.21
CA GLY A 106 6.98 -4.37 19.28
C GLY A 106 7.49 -3.78 17.97
N LYS A 107 8.78 -3.38 17.99
CA LYS A 107 9.46 -2.78 16.85
C LYS A 107 9.62 -3.77 15.70
N LYS A 108 9.66 -3.26 14.47
CA LYS A 108 9.69 -4.04 13.22
C LYS A 108 11.06 -3.99 12.57
N ARG A 109 11.47 -5.11 11.99
CA ARG A 109 12.66 -5.19 11.16
C ARG A 109 12.31 -4.80 9.73
N VAL A 110 13.06 -3.86 9.14
CA VAL A 110 12.82 -3.34 7.78
C VAL A 110 14.03 -3.64 6.91
N HIS A 111 13.85 -4.31 5.77
CA HIS A 111 14.93 -4.55 4.80
C HIS A 111 14.72 -3.74 3.52
N ILE A 112 15.80 -3.14 3.03
CA ILE A 112 15.82 -2.30 1.83
C ILE A 112 16.66 -2.98 0.75
N LEU A 113 16.06 -3.26 -0.40
CA LEU A 113 16.76 -3.75 -1.58
C LEU A 113 17.11 -2.58 -2.49
N ALA A 114 18.37 -2.42 -2.78
CA ALA A 114 19.02 -1.34 -3.51
C ALA A 114 19.19 -0.05 -2.71
N ILE A 115 20.47 0.33 -2.49
CA ILE A 115 20.86 1.47 -1.64
C ILE A 115 21.43 2.63 -2.48
N GLY A 116 20.85 2.87 -3.66
CA GLY A 116 21.13 4.05 -4.48
C GLY A 116 20.56 5.35 -3.88
N ASP A 117 20.37 6.40 -4.70
CA ASP A 117 19.90 7.73 -4.25
C ASP A 117 18.61 7.63 -3.40
N VAL A 118 17.61 6.87 -3.86
CA VAL A 118 16.32 6.69 -3.15
C VAL A 118 16.49 5.81 -1.91
N GLY A 119 17.10 4.63 -2.05
CA GLY A 119 17.23 3.67 -0.95
C GLY A 119 18.07 4.20 0.22
N SER A 120 19.15 4.91 -0.06
CA SER A 120 19.97 5.55 1.00
C SER A 120 19.23 6.67 1.73
N THR A 121 18.44 7.46 0.99
CA THR A 121 17.59 8.51 1.58
C THR A 121 16.48 7.91 2.45
N ILE A 122 15.90 6.79 2.03
CA ILE A 122 14.93 6.04 2.86
C ILE A 122 15.60 5.54 4.14
N ALA A 123 16.78 4.93 4.02
CA ALA A 123 17.53 4.43 5.17
C ALA A 123 17.85 5.55 6.18
N MET A 124 18.23 6.74 5.71
CA MET A 124 18.41 7.94 6.55
C MET A 124 17.11 8.36 7.24
N GLY A 125 15.99 8.40 6.49
CA GLY A 125 14.69 8.73 7.05
C GLY A 125 14.23 7.75 8.14
N LEU A 126 14.37 6.45 7.89
CA LEU A 126 14.05 5.40 8.87
C LEU A 126 14.98 5.45 10.09
N LYS A 127 16.29 5.72 9.89
CA LYS A 127 17.28 5.89 10.97
C LYS A 127 16.89 7.02 11.91
N LEU A 128 16.51 8.18 11.37
CA LEU A 128 16.23 9.38 12.16
C LEU A 128 14.84 9.37 12.82
N LEU A 129 13.83 8.78 12.15
CA LEU A 129 12.42 8.87 12.55
C LEU A 129 11.86 7.57 13.12
N GLY A 130 12.57 6.45 12.97
CA GLY A 130 12.08 5.11 13.26
C GLY A 130 12.39 4.57 14.64
N GLY A 131 13.01 5.35 15.54
CA GLY A 131 13.53 4.85 16.81
C GLY A 131 12.49 4.16 17.73
N ASP A 132 11.23 4.52 17.62
CA ASP A 132 10.12 3.92 18.36
C ASP A 132 9.46 2.73 17.62
N THR A 133 9.69 2.61 16.31
CA THR A 133 8.94 1.73 15.40
C THR A 133 9.83 0.63 14.79
N VAL A 134 11.08 0.95 14.47
CA VAL A 134 12.01 0.08 13.75
C VAL A 134 13.05 -0.50 14.70
N SER A 135 13.18 -1.84 14.68
CA SER A 135 14.19 -2.55 15.50
C SER A 135 15.57 -2.59 14.83
N ALA A 136 15.61 -2.73 13.51
CA ALA A 136 16.82 -2.71 12.70
C ALA A 136 16.49 -2.41 11.23
N ILE A 137 17.43 -1.82 10.51
CA ILE A 137 17.36 -1.54 9.08
C ILE A 137 18.38 -2.44 8.38
N GLY A 138 17.89 -3.46 7.66
CA GLY A 138 18.72 -4.29 6.79
C GLY A 138 18.88 -3.63 5.42
N ILE A 139 20.09 -3.59 4.90
CA ILE A 139 20.40 -3.07 3.56
C ILE A 139 21.04 -4.14 2.69
N CYS A 140 20.54 -4.28 1.46
CA CYS A 140 21.03 -5.22 0.46
C CYS A 140 21.21 -4.50 -0.88
N ASP A 141 22.37 -4.68 -1.51
CA ASP A 141 22.67 -4.17 -2.85
C ASP A 141 23.66 -5.09 -3.55
N ILE A 142 23.65 -5.07 -4.89
CA ILE A 142 24.66 -5.76 -5.70
C ILE A 142 26.05 -5.12 -5.59
N ASN A 143 26.11 -3.85 -5.17
CA ASN A 143 27.34 -3.12 -4.91
C ASN A 143 27.72 -3.22 -3.42
N GLU A 144 28.56 -4.18 -3.09
CA GLU A 144 29.05 -4.38 -1.72
C GLU A 144 29.75 -3.15 -1.11
N ALA A 145 30.44 -2.36 -1.92
CA ALA A 145 31.10 -1.15 -1.42
C ALA A 145 30.06 -0.12 -0.96
N ALA A 146 28.92 -0.02 -1.65
CA ALA A 146 27.83 0.86 -1.25
C ALA A 146 27.18 0.40 0.07
N THR A 147 26.92 -0.91 0.24
CA THR A 147 26.35 -1.43 1.50
C THR A 147 27.31 -1.21 2.68
N LYS A 148 28.60 -1.50 2.52
CA LYS A 148 29.63 -1.27 3.55
C LYS A 148 29.75 0.21 3.93
N ARG A 149 29.70 1.13 2.93
CA ARG A 149 29.67 2.57 3.17
C ARG A 149 28.47 2.98 4.01
N TRP A 150 27.26 2.61 3.58
CA TRP A 150 26.04 3.06 4.24
C TRP A 150 25.83 2.44 5.63
N GLU A 151 26.22 1.19 5.82
CA GLU A 151 26.27 0.58 7.15
C GLU A 151 27.21 1.37 8.08
N PHE A 152 28.44 1.64 7.63
CA PHE A 152 29.44 2.36 8.42
C PHE A 152 29.01 3.81 8.73
N GLU A 153 28.55 4.57 7.74
CA GLU A 153 28.15 5.97 7.93
C GLU A 153 26.89 6.12 8.79
N LEU A 154 25.84 5.32 8.52
CA LEU A 154 24.58 5.46 9.24
C LEU A 154 24.66 5.00 10.69
N ASN A 155 25.53 4.04 11.02
CA ASN A 155 25.72 3.64 12.41
C ASN A 155 26.51 4.65 13.25
N GLN A 156 27.10 5.66 12.62
CA GLN A 156 27.72 6.81 13.30
C GLN A 156 26.70 7.94 13.56
N VAL A 157 25.47 7.83 13.05
CA VAL A 157 24.38 8.77 13.36
C VAL A 157 23.69 8.32 14.63
N THR A 158 23.87 9.09 15.72
CA THR A 158 23.36 8.74 17.04
C THR A 158 23.07 9.98 17.88
N LEU A 159 22.24 9.85 18.91
CA LEU A 159 22.03 10.89 19.91
C LEU A 159 23.07 10.75 21.02
N PRO A 160 23.72 11.86 21.46
CA PRO A 160 24.62 11.81 22.59
C PRO A 160 23.94 11.24 23.83
N TRP A 161 24.61 10.27 24.47
CA TRP A 161 24.15 9.55 25.68
C TRP A 161 22.87 8.70 25.50
N GLN A 162 22.36 8.57 24.25
CA GLN A 162 21.23 7.70 23.90
C GLN A 162 21.60 6.89 22.65
N TYR A 163 22.68 6.16 22.71
CA TYR A 163 23.33 5.53 21.55
C TYR A 163 22.47 4.44 20.88
N ASP A 164 21.50 3.86 21.60
CA ASP A 164 20.57 2.84 21.12
C ASP A 164 19.16 3.40 20.77
N ALA A 165 19.00 4.74 20.78
CA ALA A 165 17.70 5.36 20.50
C ALA A 165 17.28 5.25 19.02
N MET A 166 18.24 5.10 18.12
CA MET A 166 18.02 4.94 16.67
C MET A 166 18.27 3.50 16.24
N PRO A 167 17.49 2.96 15.26
CA PRO A 167 17.69 1.58 14.80
C PRO A 167 19.08 1.38 14.20
N PRO A 168 19.77 0.27 14.49
CA PRO A 168 21.00 -0.09 13.82
C PRO A 168 20.77 -0.38 12.33
N VAL A 169 21.81 -0.18 11.52
CA VAL A 169 21.84 -0.56 10.11
C VAL A 169 22.73 -1.79 9.96
N GLU A 170 22.26 -2.79 9.22
CA GLU A 170 22.93 -4.08 9.05
C GLU A 170 23.00 -4.44 7.56
N ILE A 171 24.13 -5.00 7.13
CA ILE A 171 24.22 -5.58 5.77
C ILE A 171 23.51 -6.93 5.77
N VAL A 172 22.56 -7.11 4.87
CA VAL A 172 21.75 -8.32 4.75
C VAL A 172 22.10 -9.05 3.45
N PRO A 173 22.48 -10.33 3.51
CA PRO A 173 22.67 -11.16 2.30
C PRO A 173 21.31 -11.45 1.62
N GLN A 174 21.36 -11.80 0.33
CA GLN A 174 20.14 -12.08 -0.44
C GLN A 174 19.31 -13.25 0.10
N GLU A 175 19.97 -14.21 0.72
CA GLU A 175 19.36 -15.44 1.26
C GLU A 175 18.42 -15.15 2.45
N THR A 176 18.71 -14.11 3.23
CA THR A 176 17.91 -13.71 4.40
C THR A 176 17.15 -12.41 4.18
N LEU A 177 16.99 -12.00 2.92
CA LEU A 177 16.36 -10.73 2.55
C LEU A 177 14.91 -10.61 3.05
N PHE A 178 14.22 -11.74 3.18
CA PHE A 178 12.83 -11.81 3.66
C PHE A 178 12.70 -12.14 5.16
N ASP A 179 13.80 -12.17 5.93
CA ASP A 179 13.77 -12.32 7.40
C ASP A 179 13.46 -10.98 8.07
N CYS A 180 12.34 -10.36 7.69
CA CYS A 180 11.93 -9.03 8.12
C CYS A 180 10.42 -8.89 8.21
N ASP A 181 9.94 -7.79 8.80
CA ASP A 181 8.53 -7.43 8.89
C ASP A 181 8.07 -6.57 7.71
N ALA A 182 9.00 -5.85 7.07
CA ALA A 182 8.74 -5.07 5.87
C ALA A 182 9.94 -5.14 4.91
N PHE A 183 9.70 -5.62 3.71
CA PHE A 183 10.66 -5.65 2.62
C PHE A 183 10.38 -4.49 1.65
N LEU A 184 11.35 -3.60 1.44
CA LEU A 184 11.25 -2.43 0.60
C LEU A 184 11.96 -2.69 -0.75
N PHE A 185 11.17 -2.86 -1.79
CA PHE A 185 11.65 -3.01 -3.16
C PHE A 185 11.92 -1.63 -3.79
N VAL A 186 13.19 -1.21 -3.80
CA VAL A 186 13.65 0.09 -4.33
C VAL A 186 14.49 -0.08 -5.60
N ALA A 187 14.77 -1.33 -5.98
CA ALA A 187 15.61 -1.65 -7.13
C ALA A 187 14.96 -1.23 -8.46
N SER A 188 15.74 -0.61 -9.34
CA SER A 188 15.29 -0.17 -10.66
C SER A 188 16.40 -0.38 -11.69
N LYS A 189 16.01 -0.75 -12.91
CA LYS A 189 16.93 -0.87 -14.06
C LYS A 189 17.26 0.49 -14.74
N GLY A 190 16.79 1.59 -14.12
CA GLY A 190 17.02 2.94 -14.63
C GLY A 190 15.79 3.51 -15.38
N ILE A 191 15.84 4.81 -15.60
CA ILE A 191 14.81 5.57 -16.33
C ILE A 191 15.40 5.89 -17.72
N PRO A 192 14.64 5.72 -18.81
CA PRO A 192 15.08 6.18 -20.12
C PRO A 192 15.51 7.66 -20.09
N ALA A 193 16.62 7.99 -20.71
CA ALA A 193 17.11 9.36 -20.75
C ALA A 193 16.09 10.30 -21.42
N VAL A 194 15.99 11.53 -20.93
CA VAL A 194 15.17 12.57 -21.56
C VAL A 194 15.66 12.75 -23.00
N GLY A 195 14.75 12.66 -23.98
CA GLY A 195 15.11 12.73 -25.41
C GLY A 195 15.47 11.39 -26.07
N SER A 196 15.31 10.25 -25.38
CA SER A 196 15.59 8.91 -25.95
C SER A 196 14.63 8.46 -27.07
N GLY A 197 13.67 9.29 -27.46
CA GLY A 197 12.67 8.94 -28.52
C GLY A 197 11.59 7.95 -28.07
N VAL A 198 11.57 7.55 -26.81
CA VAL A 198 10.56 6.65 -26.24
C VAL A 198 9.25 7.42 -26.11
N LYS A 199 8.21 7.00 -26.85
CA LYS A 199 6.89 7.66 -26.87
C LYS A 199 6.15 7.54 -25.54
N ASP A 200 6.31 6.41 -24.82
CA ASP A 200 5.73 6.18 -23.51
C ASP A 200 6.82 5.77 -22.51
N VAL A 201 7.37 6.76 -21.82
CA VAL A 201 8.45 6.57 -20.83
C VAL A 201 8.00 5.68 -19.68
N ARG A 202 6.70 5.69 -19.32
CA ARG A 202 6.17 4.89 -18.21
C ARG A 202 6.05 3.42 -18.56
N MET A 203 5.53 3.12 -19.75
CA MET A 203 5.47 1.73 -20.20
C MET A 203 6.87 1.16 -20.35
N ALA A 204 7.82 1.92 -20.89
CA ALA A 204 9.21 1.48 -20.96
C ALA A 204 9.83 1.25 -19.58
N GLN A 205 9.51 2.09 -18.60
CA GLN A 205 9.97 1.94 -17.22
C GLN A 205 9.30 0.76 -16.54
N PHE A 206 8.01 0.56 -16.79
CA PHE A 206 7.28 -0.61 -16.28
C PHE A 206 7.89 -1.91 -16.82
N GLU A 207 8.08 -2.04 -18.14
CA GLU A 207 8.67 -3.23 -18.75
C GLU A 207 10.11 -3.49 -18.25
N ALA A 208 10.90 -2.43 -18.05
CA ALA A 208 12.24 -2.56 -17.50
C ALA A 208 12.25 -3.10 -16.05
N ASN A 209 11.33 -2.67 -15.20
CA ASN A 209 11.29 -3.00 -13.78
C ASN A 209 10.42 -4.22 -13.45
N ARG A 210 9.45 -4.57 -14.33
CA ARG A 210 8.52 -5.68 -14.15
C ARG A 210 9.24 -6.99 -13.85
N GLY A 211 10.16 -7.42 -14.71
CA GLY A 211 10.87 -8.68 -14.51
C GLY A 211 11.66 -8.74 -13.19
N LEU A 212 12.11 -7.59 -12.69
CA LEU A 212 12.83 -7.50 -11.43
C LEU A 212 11.88 -7.64 -10.23
N VAL A 213 10.76 -6.92 -10.21
CA VAL A 213 9.78 -7.04 -9.11
C VAL A 213 9.15 -8.44 -9.08
N GLU A 214 8.86 -9.03 -10.24
CA GLU A 214 8.34 -10.40 -10.34
C GLU A 214 9.33 -11.43 -9.79
N LEU A 215 10.65 -11.26 -10.03
CA LEU A 215 11.69 -12.13 -9.47
C LEU A 215 11.64 -12.12 -7.94
N TYR A 216 11.63 -10.92 -7.33
CA TYR A 216 11.61 -10.81 -5.87
C TYR A 216 10.27 -11.21 -5.26
N ALA A 217 9.17 -11.05 -5.98
CA ALA A 217 7.86 -11.54 -5.54
C ALA A 217 7.82 -13.10 -5.50
N ARG A 218 8.43 -13.77 -6.49
CA ARG A 218 8.60 -15.25 -6.46
C ARG A 218 9.51 -15.70 -5.33
N LYS A 219 10.62 -15.01 -5.08
CA LYS A 219 11.50 -15.29 -3.91
C LYS A 219 10.76 -15.09 -2.59
N ALA A 220 9.89 -14.07 -2.48
CA ALA A 220 9.04 -13.88 -1.29
C ALA A 220 8.07 -15.05 -1.07
N ARG A 221 7.48 -15.61 -2.15
CA ARG A 221 6.68 -16.82 -2.10
C ARG A 221 7.51 -18.04 -1.63
N GLU A 222 8.69 -18.25 -2.21
CA GLU A 222 9.60 -19.35 -1.83
C GLU A 222 10.01 -19.28 -0.35
N ALA A 223 10.24 -18.06 0.15
CA ALA A 223 10.52 -17.78 1.56
C ALA A 223 9.29 -17.83 2.46
N GLN A 224 8.07 -18.05 1.93
CA GLN A 224 6.81 -17.99 2.66
C GLN A 224 6.66 -16.66 3.46
N PHE A 225 7.06 -15.56 2.86
CA PHE A 225 7.14 -14.25 3.48
C PHE A 225 5.79 -13.77 4.04
N GLN A 226 5.75 -13.45 5.33
CA GLN A 226 4.55 -13.00 6.04
C GLN A 226 4.51 -11.49 6.30
N GLY A 227 5.59 -10.77 6.03
CA GLY A 227 5.70 -9.33 6.22
C GLY A 227 5.09 -8.51 5.07
N LEU A 228 5.24 -7.20 5.11
CA LEU A 228 4.80 -6.29 4.05
C LEU A 228 5.79 -6.29 2.88
N PHE A 229 5.28 -6.49 1.66
CA PHE A 229 6.03 -6.32 0.43
C PHE A 229 5.77 -4.91 -0.12
N CYS A 230 6.73 -4.01 0.12
CA CYS A 230 6.60 -2.57 -0.15
C CYS A 230 7.24 -2.22 -1.49
N VAL A 231 6.43 -1.85 -2.50
CA VAL A 231 6.91 -1.44 -3.82
C VAL A 231 7.12 0.08 -3.84
N ILE A 232 8.38 0.50 -4.07
CA ILE A 232 8.76 1.92 -4.11
C ILE A 232 9.23 2.33 -5.52
N SER A 233 9.71 1.36 -6.30
CA SER A 233 10.12 1.60 -7.69
C SER A 233 8.97 1.98 -8.58
N ASP A 234 9.18 2.93 -9.49
CA ASP A 234 8.19 3.39 -10.47
C ASP A 234 8.08 2.45 -11.69
N PRO A 235 6.87 2.37 -12.27
CA PRO A 235 5.58 2.89 -11.78
C PRO A 235 4.98 2.01 -10.68
N VAL A 236 4.74 2.60 -9.52
CA VAL A 236 4.42 1.90 -8.25
C VAL A 236 3.19 0.99 -8.37
N ASP A 237 2.06 1.51 -8.86
CA ASP A 237 0.78 0.79 -8.85
C ASP A 237 0.80 -0.43 -9.77
N PRO A 238 1.25 -0.35 -11.06
CA PRO A 238 1.38 -1.53 -11.91
C PRO A 238 2.42 -2.53 -11.38
N LEU A 239 3.55 -2.07 -10.82
CA LEU A 239 4.55 -2.98 -10.26
C LEU A 239 4.03 -3.72 -9.02
N SER A 240 3.19 -3.08 -8.20
CA SER A 240 2.51 -3.75 -7.07
C SER A 240 1.59 -4.87 -7.56
N ARG A 241 0.82 -4.62 -8.64
CA ARG A 241 -0.01 -5.66 -9.26
C ARG A 241 0.84 -6.78 -9.88
N ALA A 242 1.93 -6.44 -10.57
CA ALA A 242 2.84 -7.42 -11.14
C ALA A 242 3.45 -8.33 -10.06
N ALA A 243 3.85 -7.76 -8.91
CA ALA A 243 4.36 -8.53 -7.77
C ALA A 243 3.31 -9.49 -7.23
N LEU A 244 2.07 -9.03 -7.02
CA LEU A 244 0.98 -9.87 -6.55
C LEU A 244 0.72 -11.04 -7.50
N LEU A 245 0.54 -10.77 -8.79
CA LEU A 245 0.23 -11.79 -9.78
C LEU A 245 1.38 -12.80 -9.95
N ALA A 246 2.63 -12.32 -9.99
CA ALA A 246 3.79 -13.20 -10.19
C ALA A 246 4.03 -14.14 -8.99
N SER A 247 3.77 -13.69 -7.77
CA SER A 247 3.90 -14.53 -6.58
C SER A 247 2.78 -15.58 -6.46
N ASN A 248 1.60 -15.33 -7.04
CA ASN A 248 0.44 -16.20 -6.92
C ASN A 248 0.17 -17.10 -8.14
N ARG A 249 1.14 -17.22 -9.04
CA ARG A 249 1.08 -18.17 -10.16
C ARG A 249 2.03 -19.33 -9.94
N ASP A 250 1.53 -20.53 -10.18
CA ASP A 250 2.32 -21.77 -10.17
C ASP A 250 3.27 -21.87 -11.38
N GLU A 251 3.96 -22.99 -11.50
CA GLU A 251 4.88 -23.28 -12.62
C GLU A 251 4.18 -23.29 -13.99
N ASN A 252 2.88 -23.54 -14.03
CA ASN A 252 2.06 -23.54 -15.23
C ASN A 252 1.42 -22.17 -15.52
N GLY A 253 1.67 -21.16 -14.67
CA GLY A 253 1.12 -19.82 -14.78
C GLY A 253 -0.32 -19.70 -14.27
N VAL A 254 -0.86 -20.73 -13.60
CA VAL A 254 -2.20 -20.71 -13.03
C VAL A 254 -2.17 -20.02 -11.67
N TYR A 255 -3.16 -19.15 -11.41
CA TYR A 255 -3.32 -18.51 -10.11
C TYR A 255 -3.71 -19.53 -9.05
N ASP A 256 -2.91 -19.67 -7.99
CA ASP A 256 -3.12 -20.63 -6.91
C ASP A 256 -3.32 -19.98 -5.52
N GLY A 257 -3.09 -18.69 -5.39
CA GLY A 257 -3.25 -17.94 -4.14
C GLY A 257 -2.22 -18.29 -3.04
N MET A 258 -1.11 -18.95 -3.39
CA MET A 258 -0.11 -19.42 -2.42
C MET A 258 1.08 -18.47 -2.25
N GLY A 259 1.04 -17.31 -2.91
CA GLY A 259 2.06 -16.28 -2.83
C GLY A 259 1.73 -15.18 -1.81
N LEU A 260 2.13 -13.95 -2.13
CA LEU A 260 1.81 -12.76 -1.34
C LEU A 260 0.29 -12.54 -1.28
N LEU A 261 -0.23 -12.23 -0.11
CA LEU A 261 -1.64 -11.85 0.02
C LEU A 261 -1.85 -10.43 -0.55
N PRO A 262 -3.01 -10.13 -1.17
CA PRO A 262 -3.26 -8.81 -1.75
C PRO A 262 -3.04 -7.65 -0.77
N GLN A 263 -3.42 -7.84 0.50
CA GLN A 263 -3.20 -6.85 1.55
C GLN A 263 -1.75 -6.77 2.06
N GLN A 264 -0.87 -7.75 1.76
CA GLN A 264 0.57 -7.69 2.07
C GLN A 264 1.35 -6.79 1.12
N VAL A 265 0.85 -6.60 -0.11
CA VAL A 265 1.52 -5.77 -1.11
C VAL A 265 1.04 -4.34 -0.98
N GLN A 266 1.98 -3.42 -0.77
CA GLN A 266 1.70 -1.99 -0.74
C GLN A 266 2.66 -1.21 -1.63
N GLY A 267 2.13 -0.22 -2.34
CA GLY A 267 2.92 0.69 -3.16
C GLY A 267 3.11 2.06 -2.49
N TYR A 268 4.28 2.64 -2.62
CA TYR A 268 4.65 3.90 -1.95
C TYR A 268 5.05 4.98 -2.95
N GLY A 269 4.07 5.70 -3.49
CA GLY A 269 4.26 6.79 -4.45
C GLY A 269 3.40 8.03 -4.14
N LEU A 270 2.20 7.82 -3.58
CA LEU A 270 1.21 8.88 -3.42
C LEU A 270 1.56 9.89 -2.30
N GLY A 271 2.33 9.50 -1.29
CA GLY A 271 2.69 10.37 -0.16
C GLY A 271 3.37 11.67 -0.58
N VAL A 272 4.27 11.65 -1.57
CA VAL A 272 4.90 12.86 -2.09
C VAL A 272 3.93 13.73 -2.89
N MET A 273 2.92 13.13 -3.55
CA MET A 273 1.92 13.91 -4.28
C MET A 273 1.03 14.70 -3.34
N ASN A 274 0.62 14.09 -2.22
CA ASN A 274 -0.05 14.79 -1.13
C ASN A 274 0.83 15.91 -0.55
N ALA A 275 2.11 15.65 -0.30
CA ALA A 275 3.04 16.64 0.24
C ALA A 275 3.27 17.83 -0.72
N ARG A 276 3.34 17.57 -2.04
CA ARG A 276 3.44 18.61 -3.07
C ARG A 276 2.18 19.47 -3.13
N ALA A 277 0.99 18.86 -3.09
CA ALA A 277 -0.27 19.58 -3.03
C ALA A 277 -0.32 20.50 -1.79
N ALA A 278 0.06 19.98 -0.61
CA ALA A 278 0.16 20.77 0.61
C ALA A 278 1.20 21.90 0.51
N TYR A 279 2.32 21.69 -0.20
CA TYR A 279 3.32 22.72 -0.45
C TYR A 279 2.72 23.91 -1.23
N TYR A 280 1.92 23.68 -2.26
CA TYR A 280 1.24 24.71 -3.02
C TYR A 280 0.09 25.34 -2.23
N ALA A 281 -0.71 24.54 -1.53
CA ALA A 281 -1.81 25.03 -0.71
C ALA A 281 -1.38 25.99 0.41
N LYS A 282 -0.17 25.83 0.94
CA LYS A 282 0.43 26.78 1.91
C LYS A 282 0.89 28.11 1.29
N ARG A 283 0.89 28.25 -0.03
CA ARG A 283 1.43 29.41 -0.77
C ARG A 283 0.40 30.13 -1.64
N ASP A 284 -0.77 29.53 -1.82
CA ASP A 284 -1.87 30.10 -2.59
C ASP A 284 -3.18 29.83 -1.86
N GLU A 285 -3.82 30.91 -1.39
CA GLU A 285 -5.06 30.86 -0.61
C GLU A 285 -6.21 30.14 -1.32
N ARG A 286 -6.21 30.13 -2.66
CA ARG A 286 -7.22 29.39 -3.44
C ARG A 286 -7.24 27.90 -3.14
N PHE A 287 -6.11 27.34 -2.72
CA PHE A 287 -5.95 25.93 -2.38
C PHE A 287 -5.94 25.65 -0.87
N ALA A 288 -6.17 26.65 -0.02
CA ALA A 288 -6.02 26.52 1.43
C ALA A 288 -6.90 25.41 2.03
N SER A 289 -8.09 25.15 1.47
CA SER A 289 -8.99 24.06 1.88
C SER A 289 -8.35 22.67 1.79
N PHE A 290 -7.37 22.49 0.89
CA PHE A 290 -6.64 21.22 0.78
C PHE A 290 -5.97 20.80 2.09
N LEU A 291 -5.53 21.75 2.91
CA LEU A 291 -4.79 21.45 4.15
C LEU A 291 -5.64 20.74 5.20
N THR A 292 -6.96 20.87 5.17
CA THR A 292 -7.91 20.27 6.11
C THR A 292 -8.86 19.27 5.47
N GLU A 293 -9.35 19.56 4.28
CA GLU A 293 -10.42 18.81 3.60
C GLU A 293 -9.91 18.04 2.37
N GLY A 294 -8.71 18.36 1.89
CA GLY A 294 -8.17 17.79 0.65
C GLY A 294 -7.78 16.32 0.77
N ARG A 295 -7.78 15.64 -0.38
CA ARG A 295 -7.33 14.24 -0.51
C ARG A 295 -6.51 14.05 -1.79
N ALA A 296 -5.61 13.07 -1.72
CA ALA A 296 -4.85 12.59 -2.88
C ALA A 296 -5.28 11.17 -3.22
N PHE A 297 -5.46 10.89 -4.52
CA PHE A 297 -5.83 9.58 -5.04
C PHE A 297 -5.04 9.26 -6.30
N GLY A 298 -4.95 7.96 -6.62
CA GLY A 298 -4.39 7.50 -7.88
C GLY A 298 -2.88 7.28 -7.85
N PRO A 299 -2.30 7.05 -9.03
CA PRO A 299 -0.87 6.74 -9.16
C PRO A 299 0.02 7.96 -8.98
N HIS A 300 1.30 7.70 -8.71
CA HIS A 300 2.37 8.70 -8.77
C HIS A 300 2.61 9.16 -10.22
N GLY A 301 1.63 9.82 -10.83
CA GLY A 301 1.74 10.35 -12.19
C GLY A 301 0.41 10.38 -12.97
N SER A 302 0.33 9.94 -14.26
CA SER A 302 -0.90 10.01 -15.07
C SER A 302 -2.05 9.27 -14.41
N GLY A 303 -3.19 9.91 -14.26
CA GLY A 303 -4.30 9.44 -13.45
C GLY A 303 -4.24 9.90 -11.99
N LEU A 304 -3.24 10.71 -11.57
CA LEU A 304 -3.26 11.37 -10.27
C LEU A 304 -4.48 12.28 -10.16
N VAL A 305 -5.13 12.26 -8.99
CA VAL A 305 -6.22 13.15 -8.63
C VAL A 305 -5.94 13.77 -7.25
N ILE A 306 -5.76 15.09 -7.22
CA ILE A 306 -5.71 15.86 -5.99
C ILE A 306 -7.05 16.56 -5.83
N ALA A 307 -7.88 16.14 -4.90
CA ALA A 307 -9.12 16.83 -4.55
C ALA A 307 -8.77 18.03 -3.64
N ASN A 308 -9.09 19.24 -4.07
CA ASN A 308 -8.84 20.46 -3.30
C ASN A 308 -9.60 20.47 -1.96
N SER A 309 -10.78 19.87 -1.94
CA SER A 309 -11.64 19.65 -0.78
C SER A 309 -12.57 18.48 -1.07
N ILE A 310 -12.97 17.74 -0.05
CA ILE A 310 -14.06 16.74 -0.15
C ILE A 310 -15.41 17.41 0.13
N GLU A 311 -15.44 18.39 1.04
CA GLU A 311 -16.67 19.06 1.47
C GLU A 311 -17.11 20.15 0.48
N HIS A 312 -16.14 20.89 -0.09
CA HIS A 312 -16.34 21.99 -1.02
C HIS A 312 -15.53 21.79 -2.31
N TYR A 313 -15.79 20.63 -2.96
CA TYR A 313 -15.04 20.24 -4.16
C TYR A 313 -15.28 21.23 -5.32
N ASP A 314 -14.16 21.66 -5.90
CA ASP A 314 -14.12 22.46 -7.13
C ASP A 314 -13.22 21.76 -8.13
N ASP A 315 -13.80 21.29 -9.25
CA ASP A 315 -13.08 20.49 -10.24
C ASP A 315 -11.95 21.28 -10.94
N ALA A 316 -12.15 22.59 -11.17
CA ALA A 316 -11.13 23.43 -11.79
C ALA A 316 -9.93 23.62 -10.87
N LEU A 317 -10.15 23.96 -9.60
CA LEU A 317 -9.09 24.07 -8.59
C LEU A 317 -8.41 22.73 -8.33
N SER A 318 -9.17 21.65 -8.29
CA SER A 318 -8.66 20.29 -8.14
C SER A 318 -7.72 19.91 -9.29
N ARG A 319 -8.09 20.20 -10.54
CA ARG A 319 -7.25 19.94 -11.73
C ARG A 319 -5.99 20.80 -11.72
N GLU A 320 -6.10 22.09 -11.39
CA GLU A 320 -4.94 22.98 -11.28
C GLU A 320 -3.96 22.49 -10.21
N LEU A 321 -4.45 22.14 -9.03
CA LEU A 321 -3.61 21.61 -7.94
C LEU A 321 -3.00 20.23 -8.28
N THR A 322 -3.73 19.39 -9.02
CA THR A 322 -3.23 18.11 -9.54
C THR A 322 -2.03 18.34 -10.47
N GLU A 323 -2.16 19.28 -11.42
CA GLU A 323 -1.08 19.59 -12.38
C GLU A 323 0.15 20.17 -11.68
N LEU A 324 -0.05 21.05 -10.70
CA LEU A 324 1.04 21.60 -9.89
C LEU A 324 1.79 20.50 -9.12
N ALA A 325 1.07 19.55 -8.51
CA ALA A 325 1.68 18.44 -7.80
C ALA A 325 2.41 17.48 -8.75
N LEU A 326 1.84 17.20 -9.92
CA LEU A 326 2.35 16.30 -10.93
C LEU A 326 3.67 16.81 -11.53
N THR A 327 3.75 18.12 -11.82
CA THR A 327 4.87 18.77 -12.50
C THR A 327 5.95 19.32 -11.55
N ALA A 328 5.75 19.25 -10.24
CA ALA A 328 6.69 19.80 -9.26
C ALA A 328 8.15 19.25 -9.39
N ASN A 329 8.31 18.01 -9.87
CA ASN A 329 9.63 17.42 -10.11
C ASN A 329 10.38 18.06 -11.28
N LEU A 330 9.68 18.68 -12.24
CA LEU A 330 10.31 19.35 -13.38
C LEU A 330 11.10 20.57 -12.92
N LYS A 331 10.60 21.32 -11.94
CA LYS A 331 11.30 22.48 -11.35
C LYS A 331 12.67 22.08 -10.77
N MET A 332 12.79 20.89 -10.17
CA MET A 332 14.09 20.40 -9.68
C MET A 332 15.04 20.05 -10.82
N ARG A 333 14.51 19.47 -11.91
CA ARG A 333 15.31 19.15 -13.11
C ARG A 333 15.80 20.42 -13.83
N GLU A 334 14.98 21.46 -13.88
CA GLU A 334 15.36 22.77 -14.42
C GLU A 334 16.52 23.42 -13.65
N LEU A 335 16.61 23.15 -12.33
CA LEU A 335 17.72 23.57 -11.49
C LEU A 335 18.97 22.65 -11.62
N GLY A 336 18.92 21.61 -12.45
CA GLY A 336 20.01 20.67 -12.66
C GLY A 336 20.13 19.53 -11.65
N PHE A 337 19.12 19.32 -10.78
CA PHE A 337 19.14 18.29 -9.74
C PHE A 337 18.17 17.14 -10.01
N LYS A 338 18.49 15.95 -9.46
CA LYS A 338 17.58 14.81 -9.46
C LYS A 338 16.50 14.97 -8.37
N PRO A 339 15.19 14.78 -8.66
CA PRO A 339 14.09 15.02 -7.71
C PRO A 339 13.78 13.78 -6.85
N TYR A 340 14.74 13.22 -6.11
CA TYR A 340 14.54 11.95 -5.37
C TYR A 340 14.29 12.12 -3.86
N VAL A 341 14.73 13.23 -3.24
CA VAL A 341 14.67 13.40 -1.77
C VAL A 341 13.23 13.37 -1.26
N ALA A 342 12.35 14.20 -1.82
CA ALA A 342 10.95 14.25 -1.36
C ALA A 342 10.19 12.94 -1.61
N PRO A 343 10.30 12.25 -2.77
CA PRO A 343 9.73 10.92 -2.94
C PRO A 343 10.25 9.91 -1.93
N ALA A 344 11.57 9.82 -1.73
CA ALA A 344 12.18 8.88 -0.80
C ALA A 344 11.74 9.09 0.66
N LEU A 345 11.55 10.34 1.08
CA LEU A 345 11.11 10.65 2.44
C LEU A 345 9.59 10.59 2.59
N SER A 346 8.84 11.38 1.80
CA SER A 346 7.39 11.52 2.01
C SER A 346 6.60 10.29 1.53
N SER A 347 6.96 9.70 0.38
CA SER A 347 6.26 8.51 -0.10
C SER A 347 6.74 7.23 0.57
N ALA A 348 8.04 7.08 0.86
CA ALA A 348 8.58 5.85 1.39
C ALA A 348 8.86 5.92 2.89
N ALA A 349 9.94 6.57 3.35
CA ALA A 349 10.33 6.48 4.76
C ALA A 349 9.20 6.85 5.74
N ILE A 350 8.55 7.99 5.54
CA ILE A 350 7.45 8.45 6.41
C ILE A 350 6.23 7.55 6.27
N SER A 351 5.79 7.24 5.03
CA SER A 351 4.59 6.42 4.83
C SER A 351 4.79 4.99 5.32
N VAL A 352 5.96 4.39 5.17
CA VAL A 352 6.29 3.07 5.75
C VAL A 352 6.21 3.12 7.27
N LEU A 353 6.77 4.14 7.93
CA LEU A 353 6.65 4.28 9.39
C LEU A 353 5.19 4.40 9.84
N LEU A 354 4.39 5.21 9.14
CA LEU A 354 2.95 5.34 9.44
C LEU A 354 2.21 4.01 9.23
N THR A 355 2.55 3.26 8.16
CA THR A 355 2.01 1.91 7.94
C THR A 355 2.33 0.98 9.12
N LEU A 356 3.58 0.95 9.55
CA LEU A 356 4.04 0.08 10.65
C LEU A 356 3.44 0.46 12.01
N ARG A 357 3.06 1.73 12.19
CA ARG A 357 2.36 2.26 13.38
C ARG A 357 0.85 2.05 13.33
N GLY A 358 0.29 1.63 12.18
CA GLY A 358 -1.15 1.56 11.98
C GLY A 358 -1.83 2.92 11.84
N GLU A 359 -1.06 3.94 11.45
CA GLU A 359 -1.53 5.31 11.26
C GLU A 359 -1.98 5.57 9.82
N TRP A 360 -2.88 6.56 9.64
CA TRP A 360 -3.34 6.97 8.33
C TRP A 360 -2.19 7.52 7.48
N HIS A 361 -2.04 7.00 6.29
CA HIS A 361 -1.06 7.43 5.30
C HIS A 361 -1.59 7.29 3.87
N TYR A 362 -0.81 7.76 2.90
CA TYR A 362 -1.11 7.61 1.49
C TYR A 362 -0.21 6.51 0.89
N GLY A 363 -0.84 5.45 0.39
CA GLY A 363 -0.16 4.33 -0.25
C GLY A 363 -1.07 3.61 -1.23
N SER A 364 -0.48 2.89 -2.18
CA SER A 364 -1.19 2.08 -3.16
C SER A 364 -1.58 0.74 -2.56
N VAL A 365 -2.85 0.39 -2.64
CA VAL A 365 -3.42 -0.86 -2.15
C VAL A 365 -4.20 -1.57 -3.24
N CYS A 366 -4.39 -2.86 -3.09
CA CYS A 366 -5.28 -3.63 -3.95
C CYS A 366 -6.71 -3.12 -3.82
N LEU A 367 -7.34 -2.76 -4.94
CA LEU A 367 -8.74 -2.41 -5.07
C LEU A 367 -9.32 -3.21 -6.25
N GLY A 368 -9.77 -4.43 -5.96
CA GLY A 368 -10.24 -5.36 -6.97
C GLY A 368 -9.13 -5.81 -7.91
N ASP A 369 -9.27 -5.46 -9.18
CA ASP A 369 -8.36 -5.85 -10.25
C ASP A 369 -7.20 -4.87 -10.50
N ILE A 370 -7.06 -3.82 -9.67
CA ILE A 370 -6.00 -2.82 -9.75
C ILE A 370 -5.29 -2.64 -8.40
N PHE A 371 -4.13 -1.96 -8.45
CA PHE A 371 -3.55 -1.26 -7.32
C PHE A 371 -3.70 0.24 -7.55
N MET A 372 -4.09 0.97 -6.52
CA MET A 372 -4.30 2.41 -6.61
C MET A 372 -3.95 3.11 -5.29
N GLY A 373 -3.28 4.23 -5.39
CA GLY A 373 -2.95 5.08 -4.25
C GLY A 373 -4.22 5.68 -3.63
N VAL A 374 -4.38 5.47 -2.32
CA VAL A 374 -5.49 5.98 -1.50
C VAL A 374 -5.02 6.22 -0.07
N LYS A 375 -5.80 6.94 0.72
CA LYS A 375 -5.58 7.04 2.16
C LYS A 375 -6.01 5.74 2.84
N ASN A 376 -5.08 5.11 3.55
CA ASN A 376 -5.28 3.80 4.16
C ASN A 376 -4.47 3.64 5.45
N ARG A 377 -4.77 2.61 6.23
CA ARG A 377 -4.01 2.20 7.42
C ARG A 377 -4.17 0.71 7.72
N TYR A 378 -3.26 0.15 8.50
CA TYR A 378 -3.46 -1.16 9.12
C TYR A 378 -4.05 -1.02 10.51
N THR A 379 -5.10 -1.80 10.78
CA THR A 379 -5.72 -1.92 12.11
C THR A 379 -5.54 -3.35 12.64
N PRO A 380 -5.87 -3.64 13.89
CA PRO A 380 -5.90 -5.01 14.38
C PRO A 380 -6.84 -5.93 13.60
N THR A 381 -7.82 -5.40 12.89
CA THR A 381 -8.79 -6.15 12.08
C THR A 381 -8.38 -6.27 10.61
N GLY A 382 -7.32 -5.58 10.17
CA GLY A 382 -6.78 -5.67 8.81
C GLY A 382 -6.54 -4.32 8.14
N LEU A 383 -6.31 -4.35 6.82
CA LEU A 383 -6.14 -3.15 6.00
C LEU A 383 -7.47 -2.41 5.86
N GLU A 384 -7.50 -1.17 6.28
CA GLU A 384 -8.63 -0.22 6.17
C GLU A 384 -8.31 0.85 5.12
N THR A 385 -9.23 1.12 4.21
CA THR A 385 -9.21 2.28 3.32
C THR A 385 -10.18 3.34 3.85
N GLU A 386 -9.84 4.62 3.71
CA GLU A 386 -10.74 5.70 4.11
C GLU A 386 -12.04 5.62 3.28
N ASP A 387 -13.17 5.60 3.98
CA ASP A 387 -14.53 5.61 3.43
C ASP A 387 -15.14 6.98 3.71
N ILE A 388 -15.37 7.77 2.68
CA ILE A 388 -15.89 9.15 2.80
C ILE A 388 -16.88 9.46 1.68
N PRO A 389 -17.87 10.33 1.94
CA PRO A 389 -18.75 10.83 0.90
C PRO A 389 -17.97 11.54 -0.21
N LEU A 390 -17.98 11.00 -1.43
CA LEU A 390 -17.30 11.61 -2.58
C LEU A 390 -18.28 12.41 -3.46
N PRO A 391 -17.94 13.63 -3.86
CA PRO A 391 -18.67 14.36 -4.91
C PRO A 391 -18.71 13.56 -6.23
N ASP A 392 -19.81 13.67 -6.99
CA ASP A 392 -19.99 12.88 -8.21
C ASP A 392 -18.93 13.13 -9.27
N GLU A 393 -18.52 14.38 -9.46
CA GLU A 393 -17.45 14.74 -10.40
C GLU A 393 -16.09 14.16 -9.98
N LEU A 394 -15.78 14.18 -8.68
CA LEU A 394 -14.57 13.54 -8.16
C LEU A 394 -14.62 12.02 -8.37
N PHE A 395 -15.75 11.38 -8.06
CA PHE A 395 -15.91 9.95 -8.24
C PHE A 395 -15.77 9.53 -9.70
N ALA A 396 -16.30 10.32 -10.65
CA ALA A 396 -16.11 10.09 -12.07
C ALA A 396 -14.62 10.09 -12.47
N ARG A 397 -13.83 11.04 -11.96
CA ARG A 397 -12.37 11.09 -12.19
C ARG A 397 -11.64 9.88 -11.61
N LEU A 398 -12.05 9.39 -10.44
CA LEU A 398 -11.47 8.18 -9.85
C LEU A 398 -11.79 6.93 -10.68
N THR A 399 -12.98 6.88 -11.27
CA THR A 399 -13.36 5.81 -12.21
C THR A 399 -12.50 5.85 -13.48
N GLU A 400 -12.25 7.03 -14.04
CA GLU A 400 -11.33 7.21 -15.16
C GLU A 400 -9.90 6.75 -14.81
N THR A 401 -9.43 7.09 -13.61
CA THR A 401 -8.13 6.63 -13.09
C THR A 401 -8.05 5.11 -13.01
N GLN A 402 -9.09 4.46 -12.49
CA GLN A 402 -9.20 3.00 -12.44
C GLN A 402 -9.09 2.39 -13.86
N ASP A 403 -9.78 2.96 -14.84
CA ASP A 403 -9.74 2.48 -16.22
C ASP A 403 -8.38 2.69 -16.89
N ILE A 404 -7.67 3.75 -16.53
CA ILE A 404 -6.27 3.98 -16.96
C ILE A 404 -5.37 2.87 -16.39
N LEU A 405 -5.48 2.56 -15.10
CA LEU A 405 -4.66 1.55 -14.43
C LEU A 405 -4.92 0.14 -14.97
N ARG A 406 -6.17 -0.21 -15.28
CA ARG A 406 -6.54 -1.49 -15.90
C ARG A 406 -5.90 -1.74 -17.26
N LYS A 407 -5.62 -0.67 -18.01
CA LYS A 407 -5.00 -0.78 -19.36
C LYS A 407 -3.51 -1.09 -19.31
N ILE A 408 -2.86 -0.97 -18.16
CA ILE A 408 -1.41 -1.18 -18.02
C ILE A 408 -1.08 -2.65 -17.78
N ILE A 409 -1.91 -3.39 -17.05
CA ILE A 409 -1.74 -4.82 -16.72
C ILE A 409 -3.08 -5.55 -16.87
#